data_8c405da687c46d05aca16aa7e8fd170f
#
_entry.id   8c405da687c46d05aca16aa7e8fd170f
#
_cell.length_a   1.000
_cell.length_b   1.000
_cell.length_c   1.000
_cell.angle_alpha   90.00
_cell.angle_beta   90.00
_cell.angle_gamma   90.00
#
_symmetry.space_group_name_H-M   'P 1'
#
loop_
_entity.id
_entity.type
_entity.pdbx_description
1 polymer ?
#
loop_
_entity_poly.entity_id
_entity_poly.type
_entity_poly.pdbx_seq_one_letter_code
_entity_poly.pdbx_strand_id
1 'polypeptide(L)'
;MTTTAFVLGGGGVLGTTQVGMLRALAEQGVRPDLVLGTSIGALNGAFVAADPSVEGIRTLADMWQDVGSSGIFLDNPMKSAARIARFRTHVLSSAPLRTILDEHLPVDRFEELAVDFQCVAACIETADSQWFSTGALVDPVVASCSVPGLFPAVQIEGRHYLDGGLVHSIPVGRALQLGATRIFVLQVGRIEQPLVPPRRPWEVGVVAFEIARRHRFVHEMADIPDDVEVHVLPSGAPETPSVSLGYGRTSRLRERADQAYAATTAYLSPP
;
A
#
# COMPACT_ATOMS: atom_id res chain seq x y z
N MET A 1 -24.27 12.88 -6.63
CA MET A 1 -24.07 11.45 -6.26
C MET A 1 -22.83 11.40 -5.38
N THR A 2 -22.83 10.58 -4.34
CA THR A 2 -21.65 10.45 -3.45
C THR A 2 -20.66 9.49 -4.11
N THR A 3 -19.45 9.98 -4.42
CA THR A 3 -18.36 9.16 -4.93
C THR A 3 -17.49 8.72 -3.77
N THR A 4 -17.45 7.42 -3.51
CA THR A 4 -16.69 6.83 -2.41
C THR A 4 -15.31 6.38 -2.88
N ALA A 5 -14.25 6.92 -2.30
CA ALA A 5 -12.89 6.50 -2.58
C ALA A 5 -12.28 5.71 -1.41
N PHE A 6 -11.58 4.62 -1.73
CA PHE A 6 -10.67 3.94 -0.81
C PHE A 6 -9.24 4.36 -1.13
N VAL A 7 -8.56 4.93 -0.15
CA VAL A 7 -7.17 5.41 -0.26
C VAL A 7 -6.28 4.51 0.58
N LEU A 8 -5.52 3.64 -0.08
CA LEU A 8 -4.65 2.65 0.56
C LEU A 8 -3.20 3.14 0.57
N GLY A 9 -2.72 3.49 1.75
CA GLY A 9 -1.35 3.99 1.92
C GLY A 9 -0.28 2.91 1.88
N GLY A 10 0.97 3.33 1.65
CA GLY A 10 2.14 2.48 1.72
C GLY A 10 2.50 2.06 3.15
N GLY A 11 3.29 0.98 3.31
CA GLY A 11 3.73 0.51 4.63
C GLY A 11 4.30 -0.91 4.71
N GLY A 12 4.70 -1.50 3.61
CA GLY A 12 5.33 -2.83 3.56
C GLY A 12 4.44 -3.93 4.14
N VAL A 13 5.00 -4.78 5.00
CA VAL A 13 4.26 -5.91 5.64
C VAL A 13 3.08 -5.49 6.50
N LEU A 14 2.97 -4.22 6.84
CA LEU A 14 1.82 -3.70 7.55
C LEU A 14 0.56 -3.65 6.67
N GLY A 15 0.67 -3.94 5.37
CA GLY A 15 -0.46 -4.06 4.44
C GLY A 15 -1.55 -5.04 4.89
N THR A 16 -1.22 -6.03 5.73
CA THR A 16 -2.22 -6.92 6.34
C THR A 16 -3.21 -6.18 7.26
N THR A 17 -2.83 -5.04 7.82
CA THR A 17 -3.74 -4.15 8.56
C THR A 17 -4.88 -3.66 7.66
N GLN A 18 -4.57 -3.32 6.39
CA GLN A 18 -5.58 -2.93 5.41
C GLN A 18 -6.58 -4.05 5.10
N VAL A 19 -6.12 -5.30 5.12
CA VAL A 19 -7.02 -6.45 4.90
C VAL A 19 -8.13 -6.50 5.97
N GLY A 20 -7.77 -6.26 7.23
CA GLY A 20 -8.75 -6.18 8.32
C GLY A 20 -9.73 -5.00 8.15
N MET A 21 -9.21 -3.82 7.77
CA MET A 21 -10.04 -2.65 7.49
C MET A 21 -11.00 -2.89 6.32
N LEU A 22 -10.49 -3.44 5.22
CA LEU A 22 -11.27 -3.78 4.02
C LEU A 22 -12.38 -4.80 4.32
N ARG A 23 -12.07 -5.79 5.13
CA ARG A 23 -13.06 -6.77 5.59
C ARG A 23 -14.20 -6.09 6.37
N ALA A 24 -13.89 -5.20 7.30
CA ALA A 24 -14.89 -4.47 8.06
C ALA A 24 -15.77 -3.59 7.15
N LEU A 25 -15.15 -2.86 6.19
CA LEU A 25 -15.88 -2.06 5.21
C LEU A 25 -16.82 -2.93 4.36
N ALA A 26 -16.33 -4.03 3.80
CA ALA A 26 -17.12 -4.92 2.94
C ALA A 26 -18.30 -5.58 3.70
N GLU A 27 -18.08 -6.03 4.95
CA GLU A 27 -19.14 -6.60 5.80
C GLU A 27 -20.20 -5.57 6.21
N GLN A 28 -19.84 -4.27 6.31
CA GLN A 28 -20.77 -3.17 6.55
C GLN A 28 -21.43 -2.66 5.25
N GLY A 29 -21.17 -3.31 4.11
CA GLY A 29 -21.74 -2.93 2.82
C GLY A 29 -21.15 -1.64 2.22
N VAL A 30 -20.03 -1.14 2.74
CA VAL A 30 -19.33 0.04 2.19
C VAL A 30 -18.49 -0.43 1.01
N ARG A 31 -18.79 0.11 -0.18
CA ARG A 31 -18.09 -0.23 -1.44
C ARG A 31 -17.43 1.01 -2.02
N PRO A 32 -16.25 0.87 -2.64
CA PRO A 32 -15.60 1.96 -3.34
C PRO A 32 -16.17 2.12 -4.76
N ASP A 33 -16.24 3.37 -5.23
CA ASP A 33 -16.37 3.72 -6.65
C ASP A 33 -14.99 3.96 -7.28
N LEU A 34 -13.99 4.27 -6.42
CA LEU A 34 -12.61 4.54 -6.79
C LEU A 34 -11.65 3.95 -5.75
N VAL A 35 -10.59 3.30 -6.20
CA VAL A 35 -9.50 2.81 -5.36
C VAL A 35 -8.20 3.49 -5.73
N LEU A 36 -7.49 4.04 -4.76
CA LEU A 36 -6.16 4.63 -4.93
C LEU A 36 -5.16 3.90 -4.05
N GLY A 37 -4.05 3.46 -4.65
CA GLY A 37 -3.06 2.67 -3.94
C GLY A 37 -1.63 3.16 -4.10
N THR A 38 -0.85 3.05 -3.03
CA THR A 38 0.59 3.35 -3.02
C THR A 38 1.36 2.20 -2.37
N SER A 39 2.44 1.73 -3.02
CA SER A 39 3.29 0.65 -2.48
C SER A 39 2.44 -0.59 -2.18
N ILE A 40 2.52 -1.13 -0.95
CA ILE A 40 1.67 -2.26 -0.56
C ILE A 40 0.17 -1.94 -0.69
N GLY A 41 -0.22 -0.68 -0.56
CA GLY A 41 -1.58 -0.24 -0.83
C GLY A 41 -1.96 -0.33 -2.31
N ALA A 42 -1.00 -0.24 -3.24
CA ALA A 42 -1.25 -0.51 -4.65
C ALA A 42 -1.51 -2.00 -4.90
N LEU A 43 -0.77 -2.89 -4.23
CA LEU A 43 -1.03 -4.33 -4.28
C LEU A 43 -2.43 -4.63 -3.75
N ASN A 44 -2.73 -4.26 -2.51
CA ASN A 44 -4.04 -4.52 -1.90
C ASN A 44 -5.17 -3.86 -2.70
N GLY A 45 -4.93 -2.64 -3.22
CA GLY A 45 -5.87 -1.88 -4.03
C GLY A 45 -6.24 -2.58 -5.34
N ALA A 46 -5.27 -3.21 -6.01
CA ALA A 46 -5.52 -3.98 -7.22
C ALA A 46 -6.48 -5.16 -6.96
N PHE A 47 -6.29 -5.89 -5.85
CA PHE A 47 -7.19 -6.98 -5.45
C PHE A 47 -8.60 -6.47 -5.12
N VAL A 48 -8.70 -5.38 -4.37
CA VAL A 48 -10.00 -4.77 -4.00
C VAL A 48 -10.71 -4.23 -5.24
N ALA A 49 -9.99 -3.63 -6.16
CA ALA A 49 -10.58 -3.13 -7.40
C ALA A 49 -11.01 -4.26 -8.33
N ALA A 50 -10.35 -5.41 -8.28
CA ALA A 50 -10.76 -6.60 -9.03
C ALA A 50 -12.04 -7.23 -8.46
N ASP A 51 -12.14 -7.34 -7.12
CA ASP A 51 -13.35 -7.81 -6.44
C ASP A 51 -13.51 -7.12 -5.07
N PRO A 52 -14.38 -6.10 -4.94
CA PRO A 52 -14.64 -5.38 -3.69
C PRO A 52 -15.61 -6.13 -2.76
N SER A 53 -15.98 -7.36 -3.06
CA SER A 53 -16.88 -8.18 -2.23
C SER A 53 -16.17 -8.75 -1.00
N VAL A 54 -16.96 -9.28 -0.05
CA VAL A 54 -16.42 -10.02 1.10
C VAL A 54 -15.58 -11.22 0.65
N GLU A 55 -15.93 -11.87 -0.47
CA GLU A 55 -15.19 -13.00 -1.02
C GLU A 55 -13.85 -12.56 -1.63
N GLY A 56 -13.83 -11.45 -2.38
CA GLY A 56 -12.60 -10.87 -2.90
C GLY A 56 -11.63 -10.47 -1.78
N ILE A 57 -12.14 -9.90 -0.68
CA ILE A 57 -11.31 -9.58 0.50
C ILE A 57 -10.80 -10.85 1.19
N ARG A 58 -11.56 -11.95 1.18
CA ARG A 58 -11.09 -13.24 1.69
C ARG A 58 -9.95 -13.78 0.83
N THR A 59 -10.07 -13.73 -0.49
CA THR A 59 -8.98 -14.11 -1.42
C THR A 59 -7.71 -13.30 -1.16
N LEU A 60 -7.84 -11.98 -0.94
CA LEU A 60 -6.70 -11.14 -0.54
C LEU A 60 -6.09 -11.59 0.81
N ALA A 61 -6.92 -11.96 1.78
CA ALA A 61 -6.44 -12.46 3.08
C ALA A 61 -5.69 -13.79 2.95
N ASP A 62 -6.17 -14.70 2.11
CA ASP A 62 -5.54 -15.99 1.84
C ASP A 62 -4.18 -15.79 1.12
N MET A 63 -4.12 -14.93 0.12
CA MET A 63 -2.86 -14.52 -0.51
C MET A 63 -1.84 -14.04 0.52
N TRP A 64 -2.23 -13.19 1.48
CA TRP A 64 -1.34 -12.74 2.54
C TRP A 64 -0.87 -13.87 3.47
N GLN A 65 -1.67 -14.90 3.71
CA GLN A 65 -1.27 -16.09 4.47
C GLN A 65 -0.22 -16.91 3.70
N ASP A 66 -0.41 -17.09 2.40
CA ASP A 66 0.53 -17.79 1.53
C ASP A 66 1.87 -17.06 1.45
N VAL A 67 1.86 -15.74 1.28
CA VAL A 67 3.04 -14.88 1.36
C VAL A 67 3.78 -15.03 2.69
N GLY A 68 3.04 -15.04 3.80
CA GLY A 68 3.62 -15.20 5.13
C GLY A 68 4.22 -16.58 5.37
N SER A 69 3.64 -17.63 4.81
CA SER A 69 4.08 -19.02 4.97
C SER A 69 5.24 -19.38 4.05
N SER A 70 5.25 -18.87 2.82
CA SER A 70 6.24 -19.21 1.78
C SER A 70 7.62 -18.58 1.99
N GLY A 71 7.74 -17.58 2.87
CA GLY A 71 8.99 -16.83 3.05
C GLY A 71 9.44 -16.09 1.80
N ILE A 72 8.53 -15.82 0.87
CA ILE A 72 8.79 -15.18 -0.44
C ILE A 72 9.59 -13.90 -0.33
N PHE A 73 9.39 -13.14 0.76
CA PHE A 73 10.15 -11.92 1.05
C PHE A 73 11.37 -12.15 1.97
N LEU A 74 11.64 -13.41 2.37
CA LEU A 74 12.82 -13.80 3.13
C LEU A 74 13.89 -14.28 2.16
N ASP A 75 14.69 -13.37 1.66
CA ASP A 75 15.80 -13.76 0.77
C ASP A 75 16.93 -14.43 1.55
N ASN A 76 17.56 -15.42 0.91
CA ASN A 76 18.76 -16.05 1.44
C ASN A 76 19.88 -14.98 1.55
N PRO A 77 20.52 -14.79 2.72
CA PRO A 77 21.58 -13.79 2.91
C PRO A 77 22.70 -13.86 1.86
N MET A 78 23.03 -15.06 1.39
CA MET A 78 24.03 -15.25 0.32
C MET A 78 23.54 -14.72 -1.04
N LYS A 79 22.26 -14.91 -1.37
CA LYS A 79 21.66 -14.36 -2.60
C LYS A 79 21.59 -12.84 -2.53
N SER A 80 21.24 -12.29 -1.38
CA SER A 80 21.24 -10.83 -1.17
C SER A 80 22.63 -10.24 -1.29
N ALA A 81 23.65 -10.84 -0.68
CA ALA A 81 25.04 -10.42 -0.81
C ALA A 81 25.56 -10.48 -2.26
N ALA A 82 25.27 -11.57 -2.97
CA ALA A 82 25.63 -11.72 -4.38
C ALA A 82 24.93 -10.66 -5.26
N ARG A 83 23.68 -10.32 -4.95
CA ARG A 83 22.90 -9.30 -5.66
C ARG A 83 23.48 -7.91 -5.44
N ILE A 84 23.81 -7.56 -4.19
CA ILE A 84 24.49 -6.30 -3.86
C ILE A 84 25.84 -6.21 -4.59
N ALA A 85 26.63 -7.29 -4.60
CA ALA A 85 27.92 -7.33 -5.30
C ALA A 85 27.77 -7.12 -6.82
N ARG A 86 26.70 -7.69 -7.42
CA ARG A 86 26.46 -7.63 -8.86
C ARG A 86 25.79 -6.34 -9.33
N PHE A 87 24.72 -5.92 -8.67
CA PHE A 87 23.85 -4.82 -9.13
C PHE A 87 24.06 -3.52 -8.35
N ARG A 88 24.57 -3.57 -7.11
CA ARG A 88 24.88 -2.42 -6.22
C ARG A 88 23.72 -1.49 -5.89
N THR A 89 22.53 -1.71 -6.41
CA THR A 89 21.39 -0.79 -6.29
C THR A 89 20.26 -1.33 -5.40
N HIS A 90 20.18 -2.66 -5.18
CA HIS A 90 19.09 -3.28 -4.42
C HIS A 90 19.50 -4.59 -3.74
N VAL A 91 18.72 -4.97 -2.72
CA VAL A 91 18.96 -6.16 -1.89
C VAL A 91 18.05 -7.32 -2.29
N LEU A 92 16.78 -7.03 -2.59
CA LEU A 92 15.74 -8.02 -2.89
C LEU A 92 15.41 -8.06 -4.38
N SER A 93 14.77 -9.15 -4.81
CA SER A 93 14.19 -9.28 -6.16
C SER A 93 12.72 -8.90 -6.14
N SER A 94 12.22 -8.24 -7.19
CA SER A 94 10.80 -8.02 -7.40
C SER A 94 10.06 -9.24 -7.98
N ALA A 95 10.79 -10.30 -8.38
CA ALA A 95 10.18 -11.49 -8.96
C ALA A 95 9.11 -12.15 -8.07
N PRO A 96 9.32 -12.32 -6.76
CA PRO A 96 8.27 -12.90 -5.90
C PRO A 96 6.98 -12.07 -5.87
N LEU A 97 7.11 -10.73 -5.92
CA LEU A 97 5.94 -9.85 -5.97
C LEU A 97 5.17 -9.99 -7.29
N ARG A 98 5.90 -10.14 -8.41
CA ARG A 98 5.29 -10.43 -9.71
C ARG A 98 4.54 -11.76 -9.69
N THR A 99 5.19 -12.81 -9.20
CA THR A 99 4.56 -14.14 -9.09
C THR A 99 3.24 -14.08 -8.30
N ILE A 100 3.21 -13.35 -7.17
CA ILE A 100 1.99 -13.17 -6.38
C ILE A 100 0.88 -12.51 -7.21
N LEU A 101 1.22 -11.44 -7.93
CA LEU A 101 0.25 -10.73 -8.75
C LEU A 101 -0.24 -11.61 -9.92
N ASP A 102 0.67 -12.26 -10.63
CA ASP A 102 0.35 -13.13 -11.77
C ASP A 102 -0.47 -14.37 -11.36
N GLU A 103 -0.27 -14.90 -10.15
CA GLU A 103 -0.96 -16.12 -9.69
C GLU A 103 -2.32 -15.83 -9.04
N HIS A 104 -2.49 -14.66 -8.41
CA HIS A 104 -3.66 -14.39 -7.56
C HIS A 104 -4.59 -13.29 -8.09
N LEU A 105 -4.11 -12.38 -8.97
CA LEU A 105 -5.01 -11.42 -9.60
C LEU A 105 -5.82 -12.09 -10.72
N PRO A 106 -7.15 -11.88 -10.75
CA PRO A 106 -8.01 -12.50 -11.78
C PRO A 106 -7.96 -11.79 -13.12
N VAL A 107 -7.28 -10.65 -13.23
CA VAL A 107 -7.23 -9.78 -14.42
C VAL A 107 -5.82 -9.20 -14.62
N ASP A 108 -5.47 -8.93 -15.88
CA ASP A 108 -4.14 -8.46 -16.27
C ASP A 108 -4.08 -6.95 -16.56
N ARG A 109 -5.23 -6.30 -16.69
CA ARG A 109 -5.34 -4.90 -17.13
C ARG A 109 -6.20 -4.06 -16.20
N PHE A 110 -5.88 -2.77 -16.10
CA PHE A 110 -6.70 -1.81 -15.35
C PHE A 110 -8.16 -1.75 -15.83
N GLU A 111 -8.37 -1.83 -17.12
CA GLU A 111 -9.70 -1.73 -17.73
C GLU A 111 -10.62 -2.92 -17.43
N GLU A 112 -10.07 -4.02 -16.93
CA GLU A 112 -10.80 -5.25 -16.60
C GLU A 112 -11.23 -5.28 -15.12
N LEU A 113 -10.76 -4.33 -14.32
CA LEU A 113 -11.11 -4.20 -12.91
C LEU A 113 -12.59 -3.83 -12.72
N ALA A 114 -13.22 -4.35 -11.70
CA ALA A 114 -14.62 -4.06 -11.37
C ALA A 114 -14.84 -2.64 -10.84
N VAL A 115 -13.77 -2.01 -10.31
CA VAL A 115 -13.78 -0.66 -9.74
C VAL A 115 -12.62 0.12 -10.34
N ASP A 116 -12.82 1.41 -10.59
CA ASP A 116 -11.77 2.31 -11.05
C ASP A 116 -10.59 2.29 -10.09
N PHE A 117 -9.39 2.02 -10.61
CA PHE A 117 -8.18 1.92 -9.81
C PHE A 117 -7.06 2.77 -10.37
N GLN A 118 -6.35 3.46 -9.49
CA GLN A 118 -5.08 4.10 -9.83
C GLN A 118 -4.00 3.75 -8.80
N CYS A 119 -2.80 3.48 -9.29
CA CYS A 119 -1.62 3.42 -8.43
C CYS A 119 -0.58 4.46 -8.86
N VAL A 120 0.27 4.86 -7.90
CA VAL A 120 1.29 5.87 -8.13
C VAL A 120 2.68 5.28 -7.98
N ALA A 121 3.61 5.70 -8.85
CA ALA A 121 5.03 5.47 -8.70
C ALA A 121 5.82 6.77 -8.94
N ALA A 122 7.04 6.85 -8.39
CA ALA A 122 7.94 7.97 -8.60
C ALA A 122 8.81 7.75 -9.84
N CYS A 123 8.69 8.61 -10.84
CA CYS A 123 9.53 8.57 -12.04
C CYS A 123 10.91 9.15 -11.73
N ILE A 124 11.97 8.40 -12.02
CA ILE A 124 13.37 8.83 -11.75
C ILE A 124 13.76 9.97 -12.66
N GLU A 125 13.46 9.87 -13.96
CA GLU A 125 13.93 10.81 -14.97
C GLU A 125 13.30 12.21 -14.83
N THR A 126 12.05 12.27 -14.38
CA THR A 126 11.31 13.53 -14.24
C THR A 126 11.24 14.05 -12.81
N ALA A 127 11.63 13.22 -11.83
CA ALA A 127 11.45 13.48 -10.39
C ALA A 127 10.01 13.85 -10.01
N ASP A 128 9.03 13.23 -10.69
CA ASP A 128 7.59 13.51 -10.53
C ASP A 128 6.79 12.23 -10.28
N SER A 129 5.54 12.40 -9.91
CA SER A 129 4.57 11.31 -9.73
C SER A 129 4.02 10.84 -11.08
N GLN A 130 4.01 9.53 -11.29
CA GLN A 130 3.29 8.90 -12.40
C GLN A 130 2.11 8.12 -11.86
N TRP A 131 0.90 8.51 -12.29
CA TRP A 131 -0.32 7.79 -12.01
C TRP A 131 -0.61 6.81 -13.14
N PHE A 132 -0.82 5.56 -12.77
CA PHE A 132 -1.20 4.49 -13.70
C PHE A 132 -2.65 4.11 -13.44
N SER A 133 -3.44 4.08 -14.51
CA SER A 133 -4.88 3.77 -14.48
C SER A 133 -5.37 3.05 -15.75
N THR A 134 -4.45 2.73 -16.65
CA THR A 134 -4.74 2.05 -17.92
C THR A 134 -3.62 1.12 -18.31
N GLY A 135 -3.91 0.14 -19.17
CA GLY A 135 -2.92 -0.79 -19.68
C GLY A 135 -2.63 -1.96 -18.75
N ALA A 136 -1.42 -2.53 -18.83
CA ALA A 136 -1.01 -3.67 -18.02
C ALA A 136 -0.94 -3.29 -16.53
N LEU A 137 -1.45 -4.16 -15.66
CA LEU A 137 -1.63 -3.90 -14.23
C LEU A 137 -0.39 -4.23 -13.38
N VAL A 138 0.31 -5.31 -13.70
CA VAL A 138 1.37 -5.88 -12.84
C VAL A 138 2.58 -4.96 -12.72
N ASP A 139 3.11 -4.45 -13.85
CA ASP A 139 4.31 -3.60 -13.85
C ASP A 139 4.13 -2.29 -13.05
N PRO A 140 3.02 -1.55 -13.21
CA PRO A 140 2.72 -0.38 -12.38
C PRO A 140 2.61 -0.68 -10.88
N VAL A 141 1.96 -1.78 -10.49
CA VAL A 141 1.85 -2.17 -9.07
C VAL A 141 3.21 -2.53 -8.51
N VAL A 142 4.04 -3.28 -9.25
CA VAL A 142 5.43 -3.60 -8.85
C VAL A 142 6.28 -2.34 -8.76
N ALA A 143 6.14 -1.40 -9.69
CA ALA A 143 6.83 -0.11 -9.66
C ALA A 143 6.46 0.68 -8.40
N SER A 144 5.16 0.74 -8.09
CA SER A 144 4.65 1.38 -6.87
C SER A 144 5.22 0.77 -5.59
N CYS A 145 5.58 -0.53 -5.60
CA CYS A 145 6.17 -1.26 -4.47
C CYS A 145 7.71 -1.26 -4.46
N SER A 146 8.38 -0.60 -5.42
CA SER A 146 9.84 -0.66 -5.58
C SER A 146 10.56 0.31 -4.64
N VAL A 147 10.59 -0.04 -3.34
CA VAL A 147 11.25 0.76 -2.28
C VAL A 147 12.74 0.94 -2.60
N PRO A 148 13.24 2.18 -2.61
CA PRO A 148 14.64 2.49 -2.93
C PRO A 148 15.65 1.69 -2.09
N GLY A 149 16.65 1.11 -2.76
CA GLY A 149 17.68 0.30 -2.11
C GLY A 149 17.22 -1.10 -1.71
N LEU A 150 15.92 -1.33 -1.57
CA LEU A 150 15.35 -2.65 -1.24
C LEU A 150 15.03 -3.45 -2.51
N PHE A 151 14.29 -2.86 -3.44
CA PHE A 151 13.93 -3.45 -4.73
C PHE A 151 14.55 -2.67 -5.91
N PRO A 152 14.72 -3.33 -7.07
CA PRO A 152 15.16 -2.64 -8.27
C PRO A 152 14.10 -1.65 -8.75
N ALA A 153 14.54 -0.57 -9.42
CA ALA A 153 13.64 0.26 -10.19
C ALA A 153 12.99 -0.56 -11.32
N VAL A 154 11.71 -0.29 -11.60
CA VAL A 154 10.97 -0.94 -12.69
C VAL A 154 10.99 -0.05 -13.91
N GLN A 155 11.31 -0.63 -15.08
CA GLN A 155 11.25 0.08 -16.34
C GLN A 155 9.89 -0.13 -17.01
N ILE A 156 9.17 0.96 -17.31
CA ILE A 156 7.92 0.97 -18.06
C ILE A 156 8.04 2.03 -19.16
N GLU A 157 7.83 1.63 -20.40
CA GLU A 157 7.88 2.53 -21.57
C GLU A 157 9.14 3.41 -21.65
N GLY A 158 10.30 2.83 -21.31
CA GLY A 158 11.61 3.48 -21.40
C GLY A 158 11.95 4.39 -20.21
N ARG A 159 11.07 4.57 -19.22
CA ARG A 159 11.32 5.31 -17.99
C ARG A 159 11.46 4.37 -16.80
N HIS A 160 12.16 4.82 -15.76
CA HIS A 160 12.40 4.04 -14.53
C HIS A 160 11.60 4.59 -13.37
N TYR A 161 11.00 3.68 -12.59
CA TYR A 161 10.10 4.02 -11.51
C TYR A 161 10.53 3.38 -10.19
N LEU A 162 10.35 4.13 -9.12
CA LEU A 162 10.52 3.71 -7.73
C LEU A 162 9.19 3.83 -6.98
N ASP A 163 9.18 3.37 -5.72
CA ASP A 163 8.01 3.34 -4.84
C ASP A 163 7.28 4.70 -4.80
N GLY A 164 5.98 4.64 -4.99
CA GLY A 164 5.09 5.80 -4.98
C GLY A 164 5.06 6.56 -3.65
N GLY A 165 5.47 5.91 -2.57
CA GLY A 165 5.60 6.57 -1.27
C GLY A 165 6.59 7.72 -1.23
N LEU A 166 7.52 7.80 -2.19
CA LEU A 166 8.40 8.97 -2.36
C LEU A 166 7.62 10.24 -2.72
N VAL A 167 6.51 10.09 -3.44
CA VAL A 167 5.73 11.21 -4.00
C VAL A 167 4.35 11.33 -3.36
N HIS A 168 3.57 10.25 -3.23
CA HIS A 168 2.24 10.22 -2.62
C HIS A 168 2.05 8.94 -1.81
N SER A 169 2.42 8.94 -0.54
CA SER A 169 2.34 7.74 0.31
C SER A 169 0.92 7.40 0.76
N ILE A 170 0.06 8.40 0.91
CA ILE A 170 -1.37 8.26 1.24
C ILE A 170 -2.10 9.28 0.36
N PRO A 171 -2.56 8.90 -0.84
CA PRO A 171 -2.95 9.85 -1.89
C PRO A 171 -4.37 10.43 -1.72
N VAL A 172 -4.64 11.11 -0.61
CA VAL A 172 -5.94 11.76 -0.34
C VAL A 172 -6.21 12.88 -1.32
N GLY A 173 -5.21 13.72 -1.61
CA GLY A 173 -5.34 14.81 -2.58
C GLY A 173 -5.70 14.32 -3.98
N ARG A 174 -5.25 13.12 -4.37
CA ARG A 174 -5.65 12.52 -5.65
C ARG A 174 -7.13 12.12 -5.66
N ALA A 175 -7.67 11.59 -4.56
CA ALA A 175 -9.09 11.28 -4.45
C ALA A 175 -9.95 12.53 -4.63
N LEU A 176 -9.55 13.65 -4.01
CA LEU A 176 -10.22 14.95 -4.18
C LEU A 176 -10.19 15.42 -5.64
N GLN A 177 -9.03 15.34 -6.31
CA GLN A 177 -8.89 15.70 -7.73
C GLN A 177 -9.81 14.88 -8.65
N LEU A 178 -10.11 13.64 -8.27
CA LEU A 178 -11.00 12.74 -9.01
C LEU A 178 -12.48 12.86 -8.59
N GLY A 179 -12.80 13.83 -7.72
CA GLY A 179 -14.17 14.16 -7.35
C GLY A 179 -14.77 13.26 -6.26
N ALA A 180 -13.93 12.60 -5.46
CA ALA A 180 -14.42 11.85 -4.30
C ALA A 180 -15.01 12.79 -3.27
N THR A 181 -16.21 12.45 -2.78
CA THR A 181 -16.94 13.21 -1.74
C THR A 181 -16.99 12.46 -0.40
N ARG A 182 -16.65 11.15 -0.42
CA ARG A 182 -16.47 10.34 0.77
C ARG A 182 -15.21 9.50 0.63
N ILE A 183 -14.25 9.67 1.53
CA ILE A 183 -12.93 9.06 1.44
C ILE A 183 -12.66 8.21 2.68
N PHE A 184 -12.38 6.92 2.47
CA PHE A 184 -11.86 6.04 3.51
C PHE A 184 -10.36 5.90 3.34
N VAL A 185 -9.60 6.35 4.35
CA VAL A 185 -8.14 6.28 4.37
C VAL A 185 -7.71 5.05 5.15
N LEU A 186 -7.14 4.08 4.43
CA LEU A 186 -6.63 2.82 4.97
C LEU A 186 -5.11 2.95 5.15
N GLN A 187 -4.72 3.63 6.20
CA GLN A 187 -3.32 3.79 6.56
C GLN A 187 -2.85 2.67 7.50
N VAL A 188 -1.60 2.26 7.40
CA VAL A 188 -1.07 1.09 8.13
C VAL A 188 -0.14 1.43 9.28
N GLY A 189 0.34 2.66 9.38
CA GLY A 189 1.23 3.15 10.42
C GLY A 189 0.54 4.13 11.36
N ARG A 190 1.20 4.44 12.47
CA ARG A 190 0.76 5.50 13.37
C ARG A 190 1.41 6.82 12.96
N ILE A 191 0.66 7.64 12.25
CA ILE A 191 1.12 8.96 11.82
C ILE A 191 1.28 9.88 13.04
N GLU A 192 0.49 9.67 14.08
CA GLU A 192 0.47 10.50 15.30
C GLU A 192 1.67 10.26 16.24
N GLN A 193 2.35 9.12 16.12
CA GLN A 193 3.49 8.82 17.01
C GLN A 193 4.74 9.58 16.56
N PRO A 194 5.49 10.19 17.48
CA PRO A 194 6.78 10.80 17.18
C PRO A 194 7.75 9.80 16.53
N LEU A 195 8.52 10.27 15.55
CA LEU A 195 9.60 9.48 14.98
C LEU A 195 10.77 9.40 15.97
N VAL A 196 11.45 8.26 15.99
CA VAL A 196 12.65 8.07 16.81
C VAL A 196 13.87 8.47 15.97
N PRO A 197 14.82 9.26 16.53
CA PRO A 197 16.06 9.60 15.84
C PRO A 197 16.83 8.35 15.40
N PRO A 198 17.38 8.33 14.18
CA PRO A 198 18.12 7.19 13.66
C PRO A 198 19.42 7.00 14.42
N ARG A 199 19.79 5.75 14.69
CA ARG A 199 21.04 5.36 15.38
C ARG A 199 22.04 4.71 14.45
N ARG A 200 21.60 4.32 13.23
CA ARG A 200 22.41 3.59 12.25
C ARG A 200 22.25 4.22 10.85
N PRO A 201 23.28 4.18 10.00
CA PRO A 201 23.26 4.85 8.68
C PRO A 201 22.03 4.50 7.82
N TRP A 202 21.62 3.24 7.80
CA TRP A 202 20.46 2.81 7.00
C TRP A 202 19.10 3.28 7.58
N GLU A 203 19.04 3.55 8.89
CA GLU A 203 17.85 4.11 9.54
C GLU A 203 17.60 5.56 9.11
N VAL A 204 18.65 6.28 8.69
CA VAL A 204 18.55 7.67 8.24
C VAL A 204 17.63 7.77 7.01
N GLY A 205 17.81 6.88 6.03
CA GLY A 205 16.96 6.85 4.83
C GLY A 205 15.50 6.55 5.16
N VAL A 206 15.25 5.59 6.08
CA VAL A 206 13.92 5.23 6.53
C VAL A 206 13.25 6.40 7.26
N VAL A 207 13.96 7.07 8.17
CA VAL A 207 13.43 8.23 8.90
C VAL A 207 13.17 9.40 7.97
N ALA A 208 14.07 9.68 7.03
CA ALA A 208 13.89 10.75 6.03
C ALA A 208 12.65 10.48 5.15
N PHE A 209 12.45 9.23 4.71
CA PHE A 209 11.27 8.82 3.97
C PHE A 209 9.99 9.01 4.80
N GLU A 210 9.99 8.62 6.08
CA GLU A 210 8.85 8.80 6.98
C GLU A 210 8.53 10.28 7.26
N ILE A 211 9.55 11.14 7.39
CA ILE A 211 9.35 12.59 7.54
C ILE A 211 8.64 13.14 6.29
N ALA A 212 9.14 12.84 5.10
CA ALA A 212 8.55 13.31 3.84
C ALA A 212 7.10 12.83 3.67
N ARG A 213 6.85 11.55 3.98
CA ARG A 213 5.52 10.93 3.91
C ARG A 213 4.52 11.62 4.83
N ARG A 214 4.87 11.80 6.11
CA ARG A 214 3.99 12.40 7.12
C ARG A 214 3.73 13.87 6.83
N HIS A 215 4.77 14.60 6.46
CA HIS A 215 4.65 16.02 6.11
C HIS A 215 3.63 16.22 4.97
N ARG A 216 3.75 15.43 3.89
CA ARG A 216 2.81 15.51 2.77
C ARG A 216 1.38 15.17 3.18
N PHE A 217 1.19 14.07 3.91
CA PHE A 217 -0.15 13.67 4.37
C PHE A 217 -0.82 14.74 5.23
N VAL A 218 -0.09 15.36 6.17
CA VAL A 218 -0.62 16.44 7.01
C VAL A 218 -1.07 17.63 6.14
N HIS A 219 -0.30 17.99 5.10
CA HIS A 219 -0.68 19.05 4.18
C HIS A 219 -1.92 18.68 3.35
N GLU A 220 -1.97 17.48 2.79
CA GLU A 220 -3.14 17.03 2.03
C GLU A 220 -4.42 16.98 2.89
N MET A 221 -4.30 16.60 4.16
CA MET A 221 -5.42 16.60 5.11
C MET A 221 -5.88 18.00 5.53
N ALA A 222 -4.99 18.99 5.51
CA ALA A 222 -5.33 20.36 5.83
C ALA A 222 -6.11 21.07 4.70
N ASP A 223 -5.98 20.58 3.47
CA ASP A 223 -6.60 21.15 2.26
C ASP A 223 -7.93 20.46 1.89
N ILE A 224 -8.49 19.63 2.78
CA ILE A 224 -9.77 18.94 2.52
C ILE A 224 -10.92 19.95 2.60
N PRO A 225 -11.77 20.04 1.56
CA PRO A 225 -12.97 20.86 1.60
C PRO A 225 -13.99 20.40 2.65
N ASP A 226 -14.74 21.32 3.24
CA ASP A 226 -15.71 21.04 4.30
C ASP A 226 -16.88 20.12 3.85
N ASP A 227 -17.13 20.02 2.56
CA ASP A 227 -18.17 19.19 1.95
C ASP A 227 -17.70 17.76 1.62
N VAL A 228 -16.45 17.42 1.93
CA VAL A 228 -15.88 16.07 1.74
C VAL A 228 -15.77 15.34 3.07
N GLU A 229 -16.41 14.18 3.14
CA GLU A 229 -16.35 13.32 4.32
C GLU A 229 -15.10 12.42 4.27
N VAL A 230 -14.22 12.53 5.30
CA VAL A 230 -12.98 11.74 5.36
C VAL A 230 -12.93 10.88 6.63
N HIS A 231 -12.80 9.57 6.44
CA HIS A 231 -12.66 8.58 7.50
C HIS A 231 -11.24 8.02 7.52
N VAL A 232 -10.43 8.40 8.49
CA VAL A 232 -9.12 7.77 8.72
C VAL A 232 -9.34 6.55 9.62
N LEU A 233 -9.24 5.35 9.03
CA LEU A 233 -9.56 4.12 9.74
C LEU A 233 -8.50 3.74 10.78
N PRO A 234 -8.93 3.30 11.98
CA PRO A 234 -8.01 2.93 13.05
C PRO A 234 -7.33 1.58 12.75
N SER A 235 -6.02 1.51 12.95
CA SER A 235 -5.24 0.27 12.76
C SER A 235 -5.40 -0.76 13.89
N GLY A 236 -5.99 -0.37 15.03
CA GLY A 236 -6.24 -1.24 16.18
C GLY A 236 -5.01 -1.67 17.00
N ALA A 237 -3.81 -1.48 16.48
CA ALA A 237 -2.60 -1.95 17.16
C ALA A 237 -1.98 -0.87 18.06
N PRO A 238 -1.80 -1.11 19.38
CA PRO A 238 -1.22 -0.12 20.29
C PRO A 238 0.27 0.15 20.04
N GLU A 239 1.00 -0.80 19.45
CA GLU A 239 2.45 -0.73 19.23
C GLU A 239 2.80 -1.15 17.79
N THR A 240 2.46 -0.35 16.81
CA THR A 240 2.86 -0.63 15.43
C THR A 240 4.08 0.22 15.07
N PRO A 241 5.19 -0.38 14.59
CA PRO A 241 6.32 0.39 14.08
C PRO A 241 5.90 1.22 12.87
N SER A 242 6.51 2.37 12.68
CA SER A 242 6.21 3.31 11.58
C SER A 242 6.41 2.66 10.20
N VAL A 243 7.41 1.79 10.06
CA VAL A 243 7.68 0.96 8.89
C VAL A 243 8.21 -0.39 9.36
N SER A 244 7.71 -1.47 8.80
CA SER A 244 8.26 -2.80 9.03
C SER A 244 8.58 -3.47 7.71
N LEU A 245 9.86 -3.75 7.50
CA LEU A 245 10.37 -4.54 6.37
C LEU A 245 10.51 -6.04 6.75
N GLY A 246 10.14 -6.40 7.97
CA GLY A 246 10.29 -7.76 8.50
C GLY A 246 9.08 -8.64 8.21
N TYR A 247 9.16 -9.47 7.19
CA TYR A 247 8.13 -10.45 6.79
C TYR A 247 8.12 -11.75 7.64
N GLY A 248 8.71 -11.74 8.82
CA GLY A 248 9.20 -12.93 9.50
C GLY A 248 8.28 -13.70 10.44
N ARG A 249 6.95 -13.44 10.56
CA ARG A 249 6.04 -14.28 11.38
C ARG A 249 4.60 -14.16 10.92
N THR A 250 4.08 -15.19 10.29
CA THR A 250 2.70 -15.33 9.80
C THR A 250 1.65 -15.07 10.89
N SER A 251 1.90 -15.51 12.13
CA SER A 251 0.99 -15.29 13.27
C SER A 251 0.74 -13.80 13.56
N ARG A 252 1.76 -12.96 13.40
CA ARG A 252 1.62 -11.51 13.60
C ARG A 252 0.87 -10.82 12.48
N LEU A 253 0.91 -11.36 11.25
CA LEU A 253 0.19 -10.79 10.11
C LEU A 253 -1.32 -10.95 10.33
N ARG A 254 -1.75 -12.14 10.73
CA ARG A 254 -3.16 -12.44 11.03
C ARG A 254 -3.66 -11.63 12.23
N GLU A 255 -2.90 -11.61 13.32
CA GLU A 255 -3.23 -10.82 14.51
C GLU A 255 -3.48 -9.34 14.20
N ARG A 256 -2.63 -8.73 13.33
CA ARG A 256 -2.79 -7.34 12.91
C ARG A 256 -4.06 -7.13 12.08
N ALA A 257 -4.36 -8.03 11.17
CA ALA A 257 -5.59 -7.98 10.39
C ALA A 257 -6.83 -8.06 11.32
N ASP A 258 -6.82 -8.97 12.30
CA ASP A 258 -7.92 -9.14 13.25
C ASP A 258 -8.09 -7.91 14.16
N GLN A 259 -6.98 -7.31 14.63
CA GLN A 259 -7.00 -6.06 15.42
C GLN A 259 -7.58 -4.89 14.62
N ALA A 260 -7.14 -4.73 13.37
CA ALA A 260 -7.63 -3.68 12.50
C ALA A 260 -9.12 -3.88 12.15
N TYR A 261 -9.53 -5.12 11.91
CA TYR A 261 -10.92 -5.47 11.70
C TYR A 261 -11.79 -5.06 12.88
N ALA A 262 -11.41 -5.45 14.10
CA ALA A 262 -12.17 -5.13 15.31
C ALA A 262 -12.27 -3.62 15.55
N ALA A 263 -11.14 -2.89 15.38
CA ALA A 263 -11.11 -1.45 15.57
C ALA A 263 -11.94 -0.70 14.52
N THR A 264 -11.84 -1.12 13.25
CA THR A 264 -12.60 -0.51 12.15
C THR A 264 -14.11 -0.82 12.30
N THR A 265 -14.47 -2.04 12.68
CA THR A 265 -15.87 -2.40 12.94
C THR A 265 -16.46 -1.53 14.05
N ALA A 266 -15.72 -1.33 15.14
CA ALA A 266 -16.14 -0.44 16.23
C ALA A 266 -16.28 1.02 15.77
N TYR A 267 -15.37 1.49 14.91
CA TYR A 267 -15.40 2.84 14.34
C TYR A 267 -16.63 3.08 13.43
N LEU A 268 -17.00 2.07 12.65
CA LEU A 268 -18.12 2.14 11.69
C LEU A 268 -19.47 1.90 12.35
N SER A 269 -19.51 1.34 13.57
CA SER A 269 -20.77 1.12 14.30
C SER A 269 -21.35 2.44 14.77
N PRO A 270 -22.67 2.66 14.64
CA PRO A 270 -23.29 3.85 15.21
C PRO A 270 -23.13 3.85 16.74
N PRO A 271 -23.01 5.06 17.35
CA PRO A 271 -22.89 5.22 18.80
C PRO A 271 -24.11 4.69 19.58
#